data_acc8ee49388f39baafc8cad40aaf0b94
#
_entry.id   acc8ee49388f39baafc8cad40aaf0b94
#
_cell.length_a   1.000
_cell.length_b   1.000
_cell.length_c   1.000
_cell.angle_alpha   90.00
_cell.angle_beta   90.00
_cell.angle_gamma   90.00
#
_symmetry.space_group_name_H-M   'P 1'
#
loop_
_entity.id
_entity.type
_entity.pdbx_description
1 polymer ?
#
loop_
_entity_poly.entity_id
_entity_poly.type
_entity_poly.pdbx_seq_one_letter_code
_entity_poly.pdbx_strand_id
1 'polypeptide(L)'
;MNGLFITFEGGEGCGKSTQIAALKARLEAMGKTVVQTREPGGTALGEYVRSLLQHDDAGQGMSPEAELLLFAASRAQHVRELIAPAIAQGQIVLSDRFLDSTTVYQGVARAIDSKKVDTINQFAIGDIN
;
A
#
# COMPACT_ATOMS: atom_id res chain seq x y z
N MET A 1 2.78 12.71 20.20
CA MET A 1 2.23 13.33 19.01
C MET A 1 2.13 12.30 17.89
N ASN A 2 1.00 12.25 17.24
CA ASN A 2 0.80 11.26 16.17
C ASN A 2 1.56 11.67 14.91
N GLY A 3 2.02 10.67 14.18
CA GLY A 3 2.64 10.89 12.90
C GLY A 3 1.63 11.14 11.79
N LEU A 4 2.12 11.15 10.57
CA LEU A 4 1.30 11.34 9.38
C LEU A 4 1.49 10.18 8.42
N PHE A 5 0.43 9.86 7.71
CA PHE A 5 0.48 8.87 6.64
C PHE A 5 0.09 9.56 5.34
N ILE A 6 1.04 9.59 4.39
CA ILE A 6 0.87 10.27 3.11
C ILE A 6 1.01 9.24 2.01
N THR A 7 0.02 9.20 1.11
CA THR A 7 0.05 8.27 -0.01
C THR A 7 0.26 9.02 -1.33
N PHE A 8 0.93 8.37 -2.25
CA PHE A 8 1.18 8.89 -3.58
C PHE A 8 0.56 7.93 -4.59
N GLU A 9 -0.34 8.44 -5.41
CA GLU A 9 -0.99 7.65 -6.45
C GLU A 9 -0.51 8.08 -7.82
N GLY A 10 -0.63 7.19 -8.78
CA GLY A 10 -0.22 7.48 -10.14
C GLY A 10 0.52 6.31 -10.75
N GLY A 11 0.56 6.29 -12.08
CA GLY A 11 1.27 5.26 -12.83
C GLY A 11 2.77 5.51 -12.87
N GLU A 12 3.48 4.55 -13.39
CA GLU A 12 4.91 4.71 -13.62
C GLU A 12 5.17 5.81 -14.64
N GLY A 13 6.28 6.50 -14.48
CA GLY A 13 6.67 7.56 -15.40
C GLY A 13 6.04 8.91 -15.13
N CYS A 14 5.23 9.05 -14.08
CA CYS A 14 4.60 10.33 -13.76
C CYS A 14 5.41 11.21 -12.80
N GLY A 15 6.64 10.80 -12.48
CA GLY A 15 7.50 11.57 -11.58
C GLY A 15 7.25 11.31 -10.11
N LYS A 16 6.46 10.31 -9.79
CA LYS A 16 6.08 10.01 -8.42
C LYS A 16 7.27 9.69 -7.53
N SER A 17 8.19 8.86 -8.01
CA SER A 17 9.39 8.50 -7.24
C SER A 17 10.23 9.72 -6.91
N THR A 18 10.36 10.64 -7.86
CA THR A 18 11.10 11.88 -7.66
C THR A 18 10.41 12.75 -6.61
N GLN A 19 9.09 12.84 -6.66
CA GLN A 19 8.32 13.63 -5.70
C GLN A 19 8.43 13.07 -4.29
N ILE A 20 8.37 11.75 -4.15
CA ILE A 20 8.51 11.08 -2.84
C ILE A 20 9.90 11.35 -2.27
N ALA A 21 10.94 11.19 -3.08
CA ALA A 21 12.31 11.41 -2.63
C ALA A 21 12.52 12.87 -2.20
N ALA A 22 11.99 13.82 -2.95
CA ALA A 22 12.12 15.24 -2.62
C ALA A 22 11.40 15.57 -1.31
N LEU A 23 10.19 15.06 -1.13
CA LEU A 23 9.44 15.31 0.10
C LEU A 23 10.14 14.67 1.31
N LYS A 24 10.62 13.43 1.14
CA LYS A 24 11.36 12.76 2.21
C LYS A 24 12.56 13.59 2.65
N ALA A 25 13.37 14.06 1.68
CA ALA A 25 14.54 14.86 1.99
C ALA A 25 14.17 16.14 2.74
N ARG A 26 13.10 16.82 2.33
CA ARG A 26 12.66 18.05 3.00
C ARG A 26 12.20 17.79 4.42
N LEU A 27 11.43 16.73 4.63
CA LEU A 27 10.93 16.39 5.95
C LEU A 27 12.05 15.99 6.89
N GLU A 28 13.02 15.23 6.38
CA GLU A 28 14.18 14.85 7.18
C GLU A 28 15.03 16.07 7.54
N ALA A 29 15.16 17.01 6.62
CA ALA A 29 15.87 18.27 6.91
C ALA A 29 15.18 19.10 7.99
N MET A 30 13.87 18.89 8.17
CA MET A 30 13.09 19.55 9.23
C MET A 30 13.13 18.78 10.55
N GLY A 31 13.93 17.73 10.65
CA GLY A 31 14.07 16.94 11.86
C GLY A 31 13.02 15.85 12.03
N LYS A 32 12.27 15.55 10.98
CA LYS A 32 11.25 14.48 11.03
C LYS A 32 11.85 13.13 10.68
N THR A 33 11.34 12.08 11.30
CA THR A 33 11.68 10.71 10.92
C THR A 33 10.68 10.25 9.87
N VAL A 34 11.21 9.80 8.74
CA VAL A 34 10.38 9.44 7.58
C VAL A 34 10.61 7.97 7.24
N VAL A 35 9.50 7.24 7.10
CA VAL A 35 9.51 5.85 6.65
C VAL A 35 8.92 5.83 5.25
N GLN A 36 9.67 5.30 4.30
CA GLN A 36 9.20 5.17 2.92
C GLN A 36 8.82 3.72 2.67
N THR A 37 7.66 3.50 2.09
CA THR A 37 7.16 2.17 1.83
C THR A 37 6.36 2.14 0.53
N ARG A 38 5.81 0.99 0.19
CA ARG A 38 5.05 0.82 -1.05
C ARG A 38 3.96 -0.23 -0.89
N GLU A 39 3.03 -0.22 -1.84
CA GLU A 39 1.86 -1.11 -1.84
C GLU A 39 1.67 -1.70 -3.24
N PRO A 40 1.56 -3.03 -3.43
CA PRO A 40 1.73 -4.05 -2.40
C PRO A 40 3.20 -4.21 -2.01
N GLY A 41 3.44 -4.52 -0.74
CA GLY A 41 4.81 -4.66 -0.25
C GLY A 41 4.95 -4.07 1.14
N GLY A 42 6.15 -3.62 1.46
CA GLY A 42 6.44 -2.95 2.72
C GLY A 42 6.74 -3.87 3.88
N THR A 43 6.38 -5.14 3.78
CA THR A 43 6.68 -6.18 4.77
C THR A 43 7.17 -7.40 4.03
N ALA A 44 7.76 -8.36 4.75
CA ALA A 44 8.20 -9.61 4.14
C ALA A 44 7.03 -10.31 3.46
N LEU A 45 5.89 -10.40 4.12
CA LEU A 45 4.69 -10.98 3.54
C LEU A 45 4.23 -10.18 2.33
N GLY A 46 4.19 -8.88 2.45
CA GLY A 46 3.75 -8.01 1.36
C GLY A 46 4.63 -8.10 0.13
N GLU A 47 5.94 -8.17 0.31
CA GLU A 47 6.87 -8.32 -0.82
C GLU A 47 6.68 -9.68 -1.51
N TYR A 48 6.41 -10.72 -0.74
CA TYR A 48 6.12 -12.03 -1.29
C TYR A 48 4.83 -11.99 -2.13
N VAL A 49 3.80 -11.35 -1.61
CA VAL A 49 2.53 -11.18 -2.35
C VAL A 49 2.77 -10.39 -3.63
N ARG A 50 3.58 -9.33 -3.57
CA ARG A 50 3.90 -8.53 -4.75
C ARG A 50 4.56 -9.39 -5.83
N SER A 51 5.51 -10.22 -5.44
CA SER A 51 6.18 -11.12 -6.36
C SER A 51 5.20 -12.10 -6.98
N LEU A 52 4.32 -12.68 -6.17
CA LEU A 52 3.30 -13.61 -6.63
C LEU A 52 2.37 -12.97 -7.65
N LEU A 53 1.95 -11.73 -7.39
CA LEU A 53 1.02 -11.03 -8.28
C LEU A 53 1.66 -10.60 -9.59
N GLN A 54 2.95 -10.30 -9.59
CA GLN A 54 3.61 -9.67 -10.75
C GLN A 54 4.50 -10.62 -11.55
N HIS A 55 5.13 -11.58 -10.90
CA HIS A 55 6.24 -12.31 -11.53
C HIS A 55 6.16 -13.83 -11.40
N ASP A 56 5.40 -14.35 -10.48
CA ASP A 56 5.37 -15.77 -10.21
C ASP A 56 4.37 -16.47 -11.11
N ASP A 57 4.79 -17.61 -11.69
CA ASP A 57 3.92 -18.42 -12.53
C ASP A 57 2.69 -18.92 -11.77
N ALA A 58 2.82 -19.15 -10.47
CA ALA A 58 1.71 -19.56 -9.62
C ALA A 58 0.60 -18.52 -9.57
N GLY A 59 0.92 -17.24 -9.84
CA GLY A 59 -0.06 -16.18 -9.87
C GLY A 59 -0.85 -16.10 -11.16
N GLN A 60 -0.45 -16.85 -12.19
CA GLN A 60 -1.15 -16.81 -13.47
C GLN A 60 -2.48 -17.56 -13.38
N GLY A 61 -3.49 -17.02 -14.01
CA GLY A 61 -4.83 -17.59 -13.94
C GLY A 61 -5.54 -17.38 -12.62
N MET A 62 -4.99 -16.50 -11.78
CA MET A 62 -5.59 -16.16 -10.49
C MET A 62 -6.97 -15.52 -10.69
N SER A 63 -7.94 -15.96 -9.89
CA SER A 63 -9.26 -15.33 -9.94
C SER A 63 -9.20 -13.90 -9.42
N PRO A 64 -10.13 -13.02 -9.85
CA PRO A 64 -10.20 -11.68 -9.27
C PRO A 64 -10.37 -11.68 -7.76
N GLU A 65 -11.11 -12.64 -7.23
CA GLU A 65 -11.30 -12.77 -5.79
C GLU A 65 -9.99 -13.10 -5.07
N ALA A 66 -9.22 -14.04 -5.62
CA ALA A 66 -7.93 -14.40 -5.03
C ALA A 66 -6.96 -13.22 -5.07
N GLU A 67 -6.94 -12.50 -6.18
CA GLU A 67 -6.09 -11.32 -6.31
C GLU A 67 -6.45 -10.26 -5.27
N LEU A 68 -7.75 -9.98 -5.11
CA LEU A 68 -8.22 -9.01 -4.13
C LEU A 68 -7.82 -9.43 -2.71
N LEU A 69 -8.00 -10.71 -2.38
CA LEU A 69 -7.68 -11.21 -1.04
C LEU A 69 -6.18 -11.15 -0.77
N LEU A 70 -5.35 -11.40 -1.78
CA LEU A 70 -3.90 -11.27 -1.63
C LEU A 70 -3.49 -9.82 -1.40
N PHE A 71 -4.06 -8.88 -2.15
CA PHE A 71 -3.84 -7.46 -1.91
C PHE A 71 -4.24 -7.07 -0.49
N ALA A 72 -5.40 -7.53 -0.05
CA ALA A 72 -5.91 -7.23 1.27
C ALA A 72 -5.00 -7.82 2.35
N ALA A 73 -4.49 -9.02 2.15
CA ALA A 73 -3.57 -9.65 3.09
C ALA A 73 -2.28 -8.84 3.22
N SER A 74 -1.72 -8.43 2.08
CA SER A 74 -0.52 -7.58 2.06
C SER A 74 -0.78 -6.27 2.81
N ARG A 75 -1.91 -5.64 2.54
CA ARG A 75 -2.27 -4.36 3.16
C ARG A 75 -2.49 -4.51 4.67
N ALA A 76 -3.19 -5.56 5.09
CA ALA A 76 -3.45 -5.78 6.50
C ALA A 76 -2.15 -5.94 7.28
N GLN A 77 -1.20 -6.68 6.74
CA GLN A 77 0.10 -6.86 7.38
C GLN A 77 0.89 -5.55 7.37
N HIS A 78 0.85 -4.84 6.24
CA HIS A 78 1.55 -3.56 6.07
C HIS A 78 1.10 -2.53 7.12
N VAL A 79 -0.20 -2.43 7.31
CA VAL A 79 -0.75 -1.48 8.29
C VAL A 79 -0.29 -1.84 9.70
N ARG A 80 -0.40 -3.10 10.08
CA ARG A 80 -0.16 -3.50 11.46
C ARG A 80 1.30 -3.65 11.82
N GLU A 81 2.12 -4.05 10.85
CA GLU A 81 3.55 -4.25 11.11
C GLU A 81 4.36 -2.97 10.96
N LEU A 82 4.01 -2.11 10.00
CA LEU A 82 4.82 -0.95 9.64
C LEU A 82 4.13 0.38 9.88
N ILE A 83 2.94 0.58 9.30
CA ILE A 83 2.33 1.91 9.22
C ILE A 83 1.83 2.36 10.59
N ALA A 84 1.01 1.57 11.24
CA ALA A 84 0.42 1.95 12.53
C ALA A 84 1.48 2.14 13.60
N PRO A 85 2.49 1.25 13.74
CA PRO A 85 3.55 1.49 14.73
C PRO A 85 4.35 2.77 14.45
N ALA A 86 4.64 3.05 13.17
CA ALA A 86 5.40 4.25 12.82
C ALA A 86 4.62 5.50 13.17
N ILE A 87 3.34 5.54 12.85
CA ILE A 87 2.48 6.69 13.17
C ILE A 87 2.38 6.87 14.68
N ALA A 88 2.24 5.78 15.41
CA ALA A 88 2.16 5.84 16.88
C ALA A 88 3.42 6.43 17.51
N GLN A 89 4.56 6.27 16.84
CA GLN A 89 5.84 6.83 17.27
C GLN A 89 6.07 8.26 16.78
N GLY A 90 5.09 8.87 16.13
CA GLY A 90 5.21 10.23 15.63
C GLY A 90 5.95 10.34 14.31
N GLN A 91 6.21 9.24 13.64
CA GLN A 91 6.94 9.24 12.37
C GLN A 91 6.01 9.54 11.20
N ILE A 92 6.60 9.96 10.09
CA ILE A 92 5.86 10.22 8.86
C ILE A 92 6.08 9.04 7.91
N VAL A 93 4.98 8.45 7.43
CA VAL A 93 5.04 7.34 6.49
C VAL A 93 4.65 7.84 5.11
N LEU A 94 5.53 7.66 4.14
CA LEU A 94 5.28 7.97 2.74
C LEU A 94 5.10 6.65 2.00
N SER A 95 3.92 6.43 1.45
CA SER A 95 3.61 5.19 0.76
C SER A 95 3.29 5.44 -0.70
N ASP A 96 3.93 4.66 -1.55
CA ASP A 96 3.62 4.62 -2.97
C ASP A 96 2.43 3.69 -3.16
N ARG A 97 1.32 4.19 -3.67
CA ARG A 97 0.08 3.45 -3.97
C ARG A 97 -0.49 2.74 -2.74
N PHE A 98 -1.34 3.37 -1.99
CA PHE A 98 -1.96 2.68 -0.87
C PHE A 98 -3.37 2.17 -1.24
N LEU A 99 -4.40 2.96 -1.05
CA LEU A 99 -5.78 2.47 -1.22
C LEU A 99 -6.11 2.12 -2.66
N ASP A 100 -5.64 2.91 -3.59
CA ASP A 100 -6.04 2.76 -4.99
C ASP A 100 -5.35 1.61 -5.72
N SER A 101 -4.32 0.98 -5.11
CA SER A 101 -3.70 -0.19 -5.72
C SER A 101 -4.70 -1.29 -6.04
N THR A 102 -5.70 -1.48 -5.17
CA THR A 102 -6.72 -2.49 -5.37
C THR A 102 -7.67 -2.13 -6.50
N THR A 103 -8.02 -0.85 -6.62
CA THR A 103 -8.97 -0.38 -7.64
C THR A 103 -8.33 -0.21 -9.00
N VAL A 104 -7.00 -0.08 -9.06
CA VAL A 104 -6.28 0.07 -10.31
C VAL A 104 -6.25 -1.25 -11.10
N TYR A 105 -6.38 -2.39 -10.43
CA TYR A 105 -6.42 -3.68 -11.11
C TYR A 105 -7.77 -3.84 -11.80
N GLN A 106 -7.76 -3.65 -13.11
CA GLN A 106 -8.97 -3.62 -13.92
C GLN A 106 -9.82 -4.88 -13.79
N GLY A 107 -9.18 -6.03 -13.71
CA GLY A 107 -9.90 -7.29 -13.57
C GLY A 107 -10.69 -7.35 -12.27
N VAL A 108 -10.10 -6.90 -11.17
CA VAL A 108 -10.76 -6.86 -9.87
C VAL A 108 -11.92 -5.85 -9.91
N ALA A 109 -11.68 -4.66 -10.42
CA ALA A 109 -12.68 -3.60 -10.43
C ALA A 109 -13.90 -3.98 -11.27
N ARG A 110 -13.71 -4.77 -12.33
CA ARG A 110 -14.79 -5.18 -13.22
C ARG A 110 -15.54 -6.41 -12.74
N ALA A 111 -14.86 -7.31 -12.05
CA ALA A 111 -15.40 -8.62 -11.70
C ALA A 111 -16.04 -8.67 -10.33
N ILE A 112 -15.71 -7.74 -9.45
CA ILE A 112 -16.17 -7.76 -8.08
C ILE A 112 -16.92 -6.47 -7.76
N ASP A 113 -18.06 -6.62 -7.07
CA ASP A 113 -18.88 -5.50 -6.61
C ASP A 113 -18.01 -4.53 -5.80
N SER A 114 -18.09 -3.24 -6.13
CA SER A 114 -17.31 -2.20 -5.45
C SER A 114 -17.56 -2.16 -3.95
N LYS A 115 -18.76 -2.50 -3.50
CA LYS A 115 -19.07 -2.55 -2.07
C LYS A 115 -18.30 -3.65 -1.37
N LYS A 116 -18.11 -4.80 -2.02
CA LYS A 116 -17.30 -5.88 -1.46
C LYS A 116 -15.84 -5.49 -1.39
N VAL A 117 -15.34 -4.84 -2.43
CA VAL A 117 -13.97 -4.33 -2.44
C VAL A 117 -13.75 -3.36 -1.29
N ASP A 118 -14.68 -2.41 -1.11
CA ASP A 118 -14.59 -1.43 -0.03
C ASP A 118 -14.63 -2.09 1.34
N THR A 119 -15.50 -3.08 1.53
CA THR A 119 -15.61 -3.80 2.80
C THR A 119 -14.30 -4.51 3.13
N ILE A 120 -13.71 -5.18 2.16
CA ILE A 120 -12.44 -5.89 2.36
C ILE A 120 -11.32 -4.91 2.65
N ASN A 121 -11.27 -3.78 1.94
CA ASN A 121 -10.26 -2.76 2.19
C ASN A 121 -10.41 -2.15 3.59
N GLN A 122 -11.62 -1.86 4.02
CA GLN A 122 -11.86 -1.33 5.37
C GLN A 122 -11.41 -2.31 6.44
N PHE A 123 -11.69 -3.60 6.24
CA PHE A 123 -11.21 -4.62 7.16
C PHE A 123 -9.67 -4.65 7.20
N ALA A 124 -9.04 -4.58 6.03
CA ALA A 124 -7.58 -4.65 5.93
C ALA A 124 -6.90 -3.48 6.65
N ILE A 125 -7.38 -2.25 6.43
CA ILE A 125 -6.74 -1.08 7.03
C ILE A 125 -7.09 -0.89 8.51
N GLY A 126 -8.20 -1.43 8.96
CA GLY A 126 -8.61 -1.31 10.36
C GLY A 126 -8.87 0.14 10.74
N ASP A 127 -8.28 0.57 11.85
CA ASP A 127 -8.53 1.89 12.41
C ASP A 127 -7.62 2.99 11.85
N ILE A 128 -6.77 2.67 10.90
CA ILE A 128 -5.90 3.70 10.35
C ILE A 128 -6.66 4.52 9.30
N ASN A 129 -6.49 5.82 9.35
CA ASN A 129 -7.13 6.74 8.42
C ASN A 129 -6.13 7.68 7.81
#